data_35918d73ee8abbed0730b66927cdb7a4
#
_entry.id   35918d73ee8abbed0730b66927cdb7a4
#
_cell.length_a   1.000
_cell.length_b   1.000
_cell.length_c   1.000
_cell.angle_alpha   90.00
_cell.angle_beta   90.00
_cell.angle_gamma   90.00
#
_symmetry.space_group_name_H-M   'P 1'
#
loop_
_entity.id
_entity.type
_entity.pdbx_description
1 polymer ?
#
loop_
_entity_poly.entity_id
_entity_poly.type
_entity_poly.pdbx_seq_one_letter_code
_entity_poly.pdbx_strand_id
1 'polypeptide(L)'
;MIDVQLAQQLNEAGLVWKPAPGDRFAIPDRDLDDAIFFLSNMTIEVHSLPEGRVIGFNGTTEWAMDDVELEEAIWLPREDQLRELLGGTFRMLRRSDPGYEIDMELLGEQRTFAASSPERAYAAALLHLLAAASS
;
A
#
# COMPACT_ATOMS: atom_id res chain seq x y z
N MET A 1 -4.35 9.48 -5.08
CA MET A 1 -4.31 8.36 -4.12
C MET A 1 -4.56 7.06 -4.88
N ILE A 2 -3.88 6.00 -4.49
CA ILE A 2 -4.07 4.69 -5.09
C ILE A 2 -5.50 4.21 -4.84
N ASP A 3 -6.11 3.53 -5.81
CA ASP A 3 -7.43 2.95 -5.60
C ASP A 3 -7.36 1.63 -4.81
N VAL A 4 -8.46 1.28 -4.16
CA VAL A 4 -8.51 0.11 -3.27
C VAL A 4 -8.26 -1.18 -4.03
N GLN A 5 -8.78 -1.30 -5.24
CA GLN A 5 -8.60 -2.52 -6.03
C GLN A 5 -7.14 -2.77 -6.36
N LEU A 6 -6.42 -1.73 -6.74
CA LEU A 6 -5.01 -1.84 -7.04
C LEU A 6 -4.19 -2.14 -5.79
N ALA A 7 -4.56 -1.52 -4.67
CA ALA A 7 -3.94 -1.81 -3.37
C ALA A 7 -4.17 -3.26 -2.96
N GLN A 8 -5.35 -3.81 -3.22
CA GLN A 8 -5.61 -5.23 -2.98
C GLN A 8 -4.72 -6.13 -3.82
N GLN A 9 -4.50 -5.77 -5.08
CA GLN A 9 -3.60 -6.53 -5.95
C GLN A 9 -2.18 -6.55 -5.40
N LEU A 10 -1.70 -5.42 -4.89
CA LEU A 10 -0.40 -5.35 -4.25
C LEU A 10 -0.32 -6.25 -3.01
N ASN A 11 -1.37 -6.22 -2.20
CA ASN A 11 -1.44 -7.07 -1.00
C ASN A 11 -1.40 -8.54 -1.38
N GLU A 12 -2.17 -8.94 -2.38
CA GLU A 12 -2.20 -10.33 -2.86
C GLU A 12 -0.88 -10.76 -3.48
N ALA A 13 -0.14 -9.82 -4.05
CA ALA A 13 1.17 -10.08 -4.64
C ALA A 13 2.28 -10.21 -3.59
N GLY A 14 1.98 -9.98 -2.31
CA GLY A 14 2.92 -10.17 -1.23
C GLY A 14 3.42 -8.89 -0.55
N LEU A 15 2.83 -7.75 -0.89
CA LEU A 15 3.19 -6.51 -0.19
C LEU A 15 2.76 -6.58 1.26
N VAL A 16 3.69 -6.36 2.18
CA VAL A 16 3.42 -6.40 3.61
C VAL A 16 3.36 -4.98 4.14
N TRP A 17 2.27 -4.67 4.84
CA TRP A 17 2.12 -3.39 5.51
C TRP A 17 2.76 -3.43 6.89
N LYS A 18 3.63 -2.46 7.15
CA LYS A 18 4.17 -2.18 8.49
C LYS A 18 3.56 -0.86 8.94
N PRO A 19 2.49 -0.89 9.72
CA PRO A 19 1.76 0.32 10.08
C PRO A 19 2.62 1.38 10.74
N ALA A 20 2.44 2.61 10.29
CA ALA A 20 3.14 3.78 10.81
C ALA A 20 2.21 4.98 10.83
N PRO A 21 2.48 5.99 11.67
CA PRO A 21 1.65 7.20 11.68
C PRO A 21 1.53 7.84 10.31
N GLY A 22 0.34 8.26 9.97
CA GLY A 22 0.05 8.90 8.69
C GLY A 22 -0.31 7.92 7.57
N ASP A 23 -0.20 6.63 7.80
CA ASP A 23 -0.59 5.65 6.80
C ASP A 23 -2.09 5.64 6.60
N ARG A 24 -2.51 5.35 5.37
CA ARG A 24 -3.91 5.23 4.99
C ARG A 24 -4.25 3.78 4.73
N PHE A 25 -5.45 3.40 5.07
CA PHE A 25 -5.92 2.04 4.81
C PHE A 25 -7.43 2.02 4.61
N ALA A 26 -7.92 0.92 4.03
CA ALA A 26 -9.34 0.67 3.86
C ALA A 26 -9.68 -0.69 4.46
N ILE A 27 -10.95 -0.91 4.77
CA ILE A 27 -11.45 -2.19 5.29
C ILE A 27 -12.62 -2.60 4.38
N PRO A 28 -12.33 -3.32 3.28
CA PRO A 28 -13.35 -3.54 2.25
C PRO A 28 -14.46 -4.51 2.63
N ASP A 29 -14.23 -5.41 3.59
CA ASP A 29 -15.19 -6.46 3.92
C ASP A 29 -16.15 -6.10 5.04
N ARG A 30 -16.17 -4.83 5.42
CA ARG A 30 -17.14 -4.31 6.39
C ARG A 30 -17.97 -3.25 5.70
N ASP A 31 -19.10 -2.84 6.30
CA ASP A 31 -19.95 -1.76 5.76
C ASP A 31 -19.24 -0.40 5.72
N LEU A 32 -17.95 -0.43 5.38
CA LEU A 32 -17.05 0.71 5.37
C LEU A 32 -16.24 0.76 4.07
N ASP A 33 -16.79 0.17 3.00
CA ASP A 33 -16.04 -0.03 1.74
C ASP A 33 -15.54 1.27 1.13
N ASP A 34 -16.28 2.36 1.32
CA ASP A 34 -15.91 3.65 0.77
C ASP A 34 -15.12 4.51 1.77
N ALA A 35 -14.88 4.02 2.98
CA ALA A 35 -14.20 4.77 4.00
C ALA A 35 -12.69 4.56 3.92
N ILE A 36 -11.95 5.64 4.05
CA ILE A 36 -10.50 5.62 4.13
C ILE A 36 -10.10 6.08 5.52
N PHE A 37 -9.28 5.28 6.17
CA PHE A 37 -8.83 5.54 7.52
C PHE A 37 -7.37 5.97 7.53
N PHE A 38 -7.03 6.77 8.52
CA PHE A 38 -5.66 7.24 8.73
C PHE A 38 -5.19 6.79 10.10
N LEU A 39 -3.97 6.32 10.18
CA LEU A 39 -3.32 6.09 11.47
C LEU A 39 -2.80 7.41 12.03
N SER A 40 -3.08 7.66 13.29
CA SER A 40 -2.54 8.83 14.00
C SER A 40 -1.53 8.39 15.04
N ASN A 41 -0.79 9.36 15.58
CA ASN A 41 0.17 9.07 16.66
C ASN A 41 -0.47 8.47 17.90
N MET A 42 -1.78 8.64 18.06
CA MET A 42 -2.50 8.17 19.24
C MET A 42 -3.06 6.76 19.07
N THR A 43 -2.95 6.17 17.89
CA THR A 43 -3.63 4.92 17.59
C THR A 43 -2.70 3.74 17.37
N ILE A 44 -1.42 3.89 17.67
CA ILE A 44 -0.46 2.97 17.13
C ILE A 44 -0.04 1.92 18.13
N GLU A 45 -0.75 0.83 18.13
CA GLU A 45 -0.24 -0.40 18.70
C GLU A 45 -0.55 -1.51 17.71
N VAL A 46 0.46 -2.24 17.30
CA VAL A 46 0.28 -3.44 16.50
C VAL A 46 0.55 -4.61 17.41
N HIS A 47 -0.45 -5.44 17.61
CA HIS A 47 -0.36 -6.60 18.46
C HIS A 47 -0.26 -7.85 17.60
N SER A 48 0.70 -8.72 17.92
CA SER A 48 0.81 -10.03 17.29
C SER A 48 0.11 -11.04 18.17
N LEU A 49 -0.97 -11.59 17.67
CA LEU A 49 -1.77 -12.60 18.39
C LEU A 49 -1.71 -13.91 17.60
N PRO A 50 -2.08 -15.03 18.24
CA PRO A 50 -2.13 -16.31 17.53
C PRO A 50 -3.05 -16.28 16.30
N GLU A 51 -4.08 -15.44 16.33
CA GLU A 51 -5.02 -15.29 15.22
C GLU A 51 -4.52 -14.36 14.11
N GLY A 52 -3.41 -13.65 14.34
CA GLY A 52 -2.89 -12.68 13.39
C GLY A 52 -2.44 -11.40 14.06
N ARG A 53 -2.12 -10.39 13.27
CA ARG A 53 -1.75 -9.07 13.79
C ARG A 53 -2.98 -8.17 13.83
N VAL A 54 -3.12 -7.40 14.88
CA VAL A 54 -4.22 -6.44 15.04
C VAL A 54 -3.65 -5.05 15.28
N ILE A 55 -4.41 -4.05 14.85
CA ILE A 55 -4.13 -2.64 15.13
C ILE A 55 -5.01 -2.23 16.30
N GLY A 56 -4.38 -1.88 17.42
CA GLY A 56 -5.09 -1.35 18.57
C GLY A 56 -5.24 0.16 18.46
N PHE A 57 -6.44 0.65 18.77
CA PHE A 57 -6.73 2.08 18.76
C PHE A 57 -6.76 2.58 20.20
N ASN A 58 -5.77 3.40 20.53
CA ASN A 58 -5.52 3.83 21.90
C ASN A 58 -6.40 5.03 22.26
N GLY A 59 -7.15 4.93 23.33
CA GLY A 59 -7.77 6.08 23.99
C GLY A 59 -9.11 6.57 23.46
N THR A 60 -9.67 5.96 22.45
CA THR A 60 -11.00 6.33 21.97
C THR A 60 -11.95 5.17 22.16
N THR A 61 -12.74 5.27 23.17
CA THR A 61 -13.56 4.19 23.65
C THR A 61 -14.88 4.01 22.92
N GLU A 62 -15.17 4.82 21.92
CA GLU A 62 -16.51 4.83 21.35
C GLU A 62 -16.58 4.35 19.92
N TRP A 63 -15.50 3.78 19.42
CA TRP A 63 -15.49 3.27 18.07
C TRP A 63 -15.90 1.81 18.07
N ALA A 64 -16.79 1.47 17.16
CA ALA A 64 -17.21 0.08 16.96
C ALA A 64 -16.04 -0.83 16.51
N MET A 65 -14.87 -0.27 16.32
CA MET A 65 -13.66 -0.98 15.95
C MET A 65 -12.56 -0.57 16.89
N ASP A 66 -12.50 -1.20 18.05
CA ASP A 66 -11.39 -1.01 18.97
C ASP A 66 -10.11 -1.67 18.41
N ASP A 67 -10.28 -2.79 17.73
CA ASP A 67 -9.19 -3.51 17.09
C ASP A 67 -9.60 -3.94 15.69
N VAL A 68 -8.66 -3.83 14.76
CA VAL A 68 -8.83 -4.31 13.40
C VAL A 68 -7.72 -5.31 13.11
N GLU A 69 -8.09 -6.49 12.61
CA GLU A 69 -7.09 -7.44 12.16
C GLU A 69 -6.36 -6.84 10.97
N LEU A 70 -5.03 -6.89 11.02
CA LEU A 70 -4.20 -6.29 9.98
C LEU A 70 -4.49 -6.90 8.61
N GLU A 71 -4.86 -8.18 8.60
CA GLU A 71 -5.20 -8.91 7.38
C GLU A 71 -6.51 -8.46 6.76
N GLU A 72 -7.40 -7.84 7.53
CA GLU A 72 -8.65 -7.25 7.02
C GLU A 72 -8.44 -5.88 6.43
N ALA A 73 -7.38 -5.19 6.82
CA ALA A 73 -7.07 -3.85 6.35
C ALA A 73 -6.24 -3.91 5.07
N ILE A 74 -6.57 -3.05 4.14
CA ILE A 74 -5.81 -2.90 2.89
C ILE A 74 -5.06 -1.58 2.96
N TRP A 75 -3.73 -1.67 3.01
CA TRP A 75 -2.87 -0.50 3.01
C TRP A 75 -2.99 0.24 1.70
N LEU A 76 -3.16 1.56 1.77
CA LEU A 76 -3.20 2.45 0.63
C LEU A 76 -1.91 3.26 0.61
N PRO A 77 -0.82 2.72 0.06
CA PRO A 77 0.47 3.43 0.11
C PRO A 77 0.42 4.74 -0.67
N ARG A 78 1.08 5.75 -0.13
CA ARG A 78 1.26 7.03 -0.81
C ARG A 78 2.31 6.91 -1.90
N GLU A 79 2.33 7.90 -2.78
CA GLU A 79 3.33 7.95 -3.87
C GLU A 79 4.75 7.84 -3.35
N ASP A 80 5.08 8.57 -2.29
CA ASP A 80 6.41 8.52 -1.69
C ASP A 80 6.75 7.13 -1.14
N GLN A 81 5.76 6.47 -0.55
CA GLN A 81 5.94 5.11 -0.03
C GLN A 81 6.13 4.10 -1.16
N LEU A 82 5.37 4.23 -2.24
CA LEU A 82 5.53 3.36 -3.40
C LEU A 82 6.94 3.50 -4.00
N ARG A 83 7.46 4.72 -4.07
CA ARG A 83 8.82 4.96 -4.53
C ARG A 83 9.84 4.28 -3.61
N GLU A 84 9.67 4.41 -2.30
CA GLU A 84 10.56 3.76 -1.34
C GLU A 84 10.53 2.24 -1.46
N LEU A 85 9.35 1.68 -1.72
CA LEU A 85 9.21 0.23 -1.89
C LEU A 85 9.94 -0.27 -3.14
N LEU A 86 9.99 0.51 -4.21
CA LEU A 86 10.79 0.17 -5.39
C LEU A 86 12.28 0.24 -5.09
N GLY A 87 12.69 1.13 -4.16
CA GLY A 87 14.07 1.22 -3.74
C GLY A 87 15.04 1.50 -4.88
N GLY A 88 16.12 0.74 -4.92
CA GLY A 88 17.15 0.90 -5.94
C GLY A 88 16.72 0.54 -7.36
N THR A 89 15.58 -0.10 -7.54
CA THR A 89 15.07 -0.39 -8.89
C THR A 89 14.45 0.82 -9.57
N PHE A 90 14.01 1.80 -8.79
CA PHE A 90 13.42 3.02 -9.33
C PHE A 90 14.49 3.85 -10.05
N ARG A 91 14.17 4.33 -11.26
CA ARG A 91 15.06 5.20 -12.00
C ARG A 91 14.46 6.57 -12.24
N MET A 92 13.23 6.64 -12.74
CA MET A 92 12.64 7.91 -13.13
C MET A 92 11.13 7.82 -13.18
N LEU A 93 10.48 8.88 -12.72
CA LEU A 93 9.07 9.15 -13.01
C LEU A 93 9.04 10.34 -13.98
N ARG A 94 8.32 10.18 -15.07
CA ARG A 94 8.16 11.29 -16.02
C ARG A 94 6.70 11.40 -16.42
N ARG A 95 6.33 12.62 -16.75
CA ARG A 95 5.03 12.87 -17.33
C ARG A 95 5.10 12.54 -18.82
N SER A 96 4.13 11.77 -19.28
CA SER A 96 3.94 11.50 -20.70
C SER A 96 2.48 11.78 -21.05
N ASP A 97 2.20 12.23 -22.25
CA ASP A 97 0.85 12.51 -22.66
C ASP A 97 0.20 11.21 -23.18
N PRO A 98 -0.94 10.76 -22.56
CA PRO A 98 -1.80 11.46 -21.59
C PRO A 98 -1.56 11.12 -20.11
N GLY A 99 -0.50 10.46 -19.74
CA GLY A 99 -0.35 10.01 -18.37
C GLY A 99 1.05 10.16 -17.81
N TYR A 100 1.53 9.10 -17.17
CA TYR A 100 2.82 9.06 -16.50
C TYR A 100 3.53 7.76 -16.82
N GLU A 101 4.85 7.79 -16.79
CA GLU A 101 5.67 6.60 -16.98
C GLU A 101 6.71 6.49 -15.87
N ILE A 102 6.90 5.26 -15.40
CA ILE A 102 7.96 4.92 -14.46
C ILE A 102 8.98 4.05 -15.20
N ASP A 103 10.24 4.43 -15.11
CA ASP A 103 11.33 3.57 -15.53
C ASP A 103 11.92 2.88 -14.33
N MET A 104 12.09 1.57 -14.44
CA MET A 104 12.76 0.78 -13.42
C MET A 104 13.83 -0.10 -14.06
N GLU A 105 14.79 -0.50 -13.25
CA GLU A 105 15.82 -1.46 -13.65
C GLU A 105 15.93 -2.54 -12.60
N LEU A 106 15.76 -3.78 -13.03
CA LEU A 106 15.84 -4.94 -12.15
C LEU A 106 16.71 -6.00 -12.80
N LEU A 107 17.78 -6.38 -12.13
CA LEU A 107 18.70 -7.42 -12.59
C LEU A 107 19.23 -7.13 -14.00
N GLY A 108 19.52 -5.87 -14.29
CA GLY A 108 20.05 -5.44 -15.57
C GLY A 108 19.01 -5.22 -16.66
N GLU A 109 17.74 -5.50 -16.39
CA GLU A 109 16.67 -5.25 -17.35
C GLU A 109 15.97 -3.94 -17.04
N GLN A 110 15.84 -3.11 -18.06
CA GLN A 110 15.08 -1.87 -17.95
C GLN A 110 13.66 -2.08 -18.43
N ARG A 111 12.72 -1.55 -17.67
CA ARG A 111 11.29 -1.62 -18.00
C ARG A 111 10.64 -0.29 -17.76
N THR A 112 9.63 -0.02 -18.56
CA THR A 112 8.83 1.20 -18.44
C THR A 112 7.38 0.81 -18.22
N PHE A 113 6.75 1.44 -17.23
CA PHE A 113 5.34 1.22 -16.92
C PHE A 113 4.59 2.53 -17.08
N ALA A 114 3.57 2.51 -17.93
CA ALA A 114 2.76 3.69 -18.21
C ALA A 114 1.39 3.54 -17.56
N ALA A 115 0.86 4.62 -17.04
CA ALA A 115 -0.46 4.63 -16.43
C ALA A 115 -1.04 6.04 -16.40
N SER A 116 -2.32 6.14 -16.04
CA SER A 116 -3.01 7.43 -16.02
C SER A 116 -2.65 8.30 -14.83
N SER A 117 -2.02 7.72 -13.80
CA SER A 117 -1.59 8.46 -12.61
C SER A 117 -0.23 7.95 -12.14
N PRO A 118 0.52 8.77 -11.38
CA PRO A 118 1.79 8.30 -10.81
C PRO A 118 1.61 7.06 -9.92
N GLU A 119 0.60 7.04 -9.06
CA GLU A 119 0.38 5.91 -8.16
C GLU A 119 0.14 4.61 -8.92
N ARG A 120 -0.62 4.67 -10.02
CA ARG A 120 -0.86 3.49 -10.85
C ARG A 120 0.41 3.02 -11.56
N ALA A 121 1.23 3.95 -12.02
CA ALA A 121 2.50 3.61 -12.65
C ALA A 121 3.45 2.95 -11.64
N TYR A 122 3.56 3.52 -10.45
CA TYR A 122 4.37 2.93 -9.38
C TYR A 122 3.86 1.55 -9.00
N ALA A 123 2.53 1.39 -8.90
CA ALA A 123 1.95 0.11 -8.53
C ALA A 123 2.23 -0.97 -9.58
N ALA A 124 2.17 -0.62 -10.87
CA ALA A 124 2.51 -1.55 -11.93
C ALA A 124 3.97 -2.03 -11.84
N ALA A 125 4.88 -1.09 -11.61
CA ALA A 125 6.29 -1.42 -11.41
C ALA A 125 6.50 -2.29 -10.16
N LEU A 126 5.81 -1.97 -9.08
CA LEU A 126 5.93 -2.72 -7.83
C LEU A 126 5.35 -4.13 -7.97
N LEU A 127 4.24 -4.29 -8.69
CA LEU A 127 3.70 -5.63 -8.98
C LEU A 127 4.71 -6.48 -9.73
N HIS A 128 5.40 -5.89 -10.69
CA HIS A 128 6.46 -6.60 -11.41
C HIS A 128 7.59 -7.03 -10.46
N LEU A 129 8.02 -6.12 -9.59
CA LEU A 129 9.07 -6.42 -8.62
C LEU A 129 8.65 -7.54 -7.65
N LEU A 130 7.42 -7.47 -7.13
CA LEU A 130 6.90 -8.48 -6.22
C LEU A 130 6.79 -9.86 -6.90
N ALA A 131 6.35 -9.88 -8.15
CA ALA A 131 6.29 -11.13 -8.92
C ALA A 131 7.67 -11.74 -9.12
N ALA A 132 8.67 -10.91 -9.40
CA ALA A 132 10.05 -11.37 -9.57
C ALA A 132 10.62 -11.90 -8.24
N ALA A 133 10.27 -11.27 -7.13
CA ALA A 133 10.75 -11.69 -5.82
C ALA A 133 10.13 -13.00 -5.34
N SER A 134 8.95 -13.36 -5.83
CA SER A 134 8.23 -14.55 -5.40
C SER A 134 8.49 -15.78 -6.30
N SER A 135 9.21 -15.58 -7.37
CA SER A 135 9.49 -16.66 -8.33
C SER A 135 10.76 -17.46 -8.01
#